data_6deb76d9d6c1bd78bfd212d1f52e1f5b
#
_entry.id   6deb76d9d6c1bd78bfd212d1f52e1f5b
#
_cell.length_a   1.000
_cell.length_b   1.000
_cell.length_c   1.000
_cell.angle_alpha   90.00
_cell.angle_beta   90.00
_cell.angle_gamma   90.00
#
_symmetry.space_group_name_H-M   'P 1'
#
loop_
_entity.id
_entity.type
_entity.pdbx_description
1 polymer ?
#
loop_
_entity_poly.entity_id
_entity_poly.type
_entity_poly.pdbx_seq_one_letter_code
_entity_poly.pdbx_strand_id
1 'polypeptide(L)'
;MRKNPEAILAKSGIDYFESLGYTTYKEVSLKGGGSIRADIFCKKENESIAVEVKMSMSLKIIEQGFKWREHSNKTYILIPKKRKFNLFAEQICRDYGIGLLYYKDGIFTERVQPSVTLEPKEPQLYEEQLLSDASNNRGEFVTPFKLTINRLIDYVGDNKLQLSNVISNIEHHYKDNSSASNSIKSMIKIGVIKHK
;
A
#
# COMPACT_ATOMS: atom_id res chain seq x y z
N MET A 1 -20.95 -0.37 -16.12
CA MET A 1 -20.26 -0.84 -14.88
C MET A 1 -20.28 0.30 -13.85
N ARG A 2 -20.80 0.09 -12.64
CA ARG A 2 -20.71 1.10 -11.57
C ARG A 2 -19.25 1.24 -11.14
N LYS A 3 -18.67 2.42 -11.32
CA LYS A 3 -17.31 2.71 -10.83
C LYS A 3 -17.29 2.56 -9.31
N ASN A 4 -16.26 1.89 -8.76
CA ASN A 4 -16.09 1.76 -7.33
C ASN A 4 -15.80 3.15 -6.72
N PRO A 5 -16.65 3.67 -5.82
CA PRO A 5 -16.47 5.02 -5.27
C PRO A 5 -15.19 5.17 -4.43
N GLU A 6 -14.71 4.10 -3.80
CA GLU A 6 -13.44 4.10 -3.06
C GLU A 6 -12.24 4.25 -4.02
N ALA A 7 -12.28 3.59 -5.19
CA ALA A 7 -11.25 3.74 -6.21
C ALA A 7 -11.22 5.16 -6.81
N ILE A 8 -12.39 5.79 -6.98
CA ILE A 8 -12.46 7.19 -7.43
C ILE A 8 -11.83 8.11 -6.38
N LEU A 9 -12.14 7.91 -5.10
CA LEU A 9 -11.57 8.68 -4.01
C LEU A 9 -10.05 8.49 -3.91
N ALA A 10 -9.57 7.24 -4.03
CA ALA A 10 -8.15 6.94 -4.03
C ALA A 10 -7.43 7.64 -5.19
N LYS A 11 -8.02 7.60 -6.41
CA LYS A 11 -7.45 8.34 -7.54
C LYS A 11 -7.38 9.85 -7.26
N SER A 12 -8.44 10.44 -6.73
CA SER A 12 -8.41 11.87 -6.35
C SER A 12 -7.31 12.16 -5.31
N GLY A 13 -7.09 11.25 -4.34
CA GLY A 13 -6.01 11.36 -3.37
C GLY A 13 -4.64 11.31 -4.02
N ILE A 14 -4.43 10.41 -4.98
CA ILE A 14 -3.20 10.31 -5.78
C ILE A 14 -2.94 11.63 -6.50
N ASP A 15 -3.92 12.10 -7.29
CA ASP A 15 -3.81 13.33 -8.07
C ASP A 15 -3.48 14.54 -7.15
N TYR A 16 -4.06 14.57 -5.95
CA TYR A 16 -3.79 15.61 -4.94
C TYR A 16 -2.34 15.58 -4.45
N PHE A 17 -1.82 14.43 -4.00
CA PHE A 17 -0.45 14.35 -3.51
C PHE A 17 0.58 14.55 -4.63
N GLU A 18 0.31 14.08 -5.84
CA GLU A 18 1.14 14.34 -7.00
C GLU A 18 1.20 15.84 -7.34
N SER A 19 0.09 16.55 -7.20
CA SER A 19 0.07 18.02 -7.38
C SER A 19 0.92 18.77 -6.35
N LEU A 20 1.17 18.17 -5.18
CA LEU A 20 2.08 18.67 -4.15
C LEU A 20 3.55 18.24 -4.37
N GLY A 21 3.83 17.53 -5.46
CA GLY A 21 5.17 17.08 -5.86
C GLY A 21 5.62 15.78 -5.21
N TYR A 22 4.70 14.95 -4.69
CA TYR A 22 5.02 13.61 -4.23
C TYR A 22 4.96 12.59 -5.37
N THR A 23 5.84 11.60 -5.32
CA THR A 23 5.69 10.35 -6.08
C THR A 23 4.78 9.43 -5.30
N THR A 24 3.75 8.88 -5.94
CA THR A 24 2.73 8.03 -5.27
C THR A 24 2.89 6.56 -5.64
N TYR A 25 2.88 5.71 -4.64
CA TYR A 25 2.91 4.25 -4.72
C TYR A 25 1.60 3.68 -4.21
N LYS A 26 1.05 2.69 -4.89
CA LYS A 26 -0.26 2.11 -4.56
C LYS A 26 -0.11 0.77 -3.87
N GLU A 27 -1.01 0.49 -2.90
CA GLU A 27 -1.08 -0.81 -2.26
C GLU A 27 0.24 -1.26 -1.63
N VAL A 28 0.93 -0.34 -0.94
CA VAL A 28 2.23 -0.61 -0.31
C VAL A 28 2.05 -1.44 0.94
N SER A 29 2.77 -2.56 1.04
CA SER A 29 2.72 -3.50 2.16
C SER A 29 4.01 -3.47 2.97
N LEU A 30 3.92 -3.69 4.27
CA LEU A 30 5.09 -3.86 5.12
C LEU A 30 5.71 -5.26 4.93
N LYS A 31 7.03 -5.34 4.86
CA LYS A 31 7.77 -6.60 4.74
C LYS A 31 7.58 -7.44 6.02
N GLY A 32 7.09 -8.67 5.87
CA GLY A 32 6.84 -9.56 7.01
C GLY A 32 5.64 -9.18 7.89
N GLY A 33 4.92 -8.12 7.57
CA GLY A 33 3.86 -7.51 8.40
C GLY A 33 2.44 -8.00 8.15
N GLY A 34 2.23 -9.19 7.62
CA GLY A 34 0.88 -9.73 7.44
C GLY A 34 0.00 -8.86 6.54
N SER A 35 -1.15 -8.42 7.02
CA SER A 35 -2.14 -7.67 6.24
C SER A 35 -2.06 -6.14 6.35
N ILE A 36 -0.93 -5.57 6.80
CA ILE A 36 -0.78 -4.12 6.91
C ILE A 36 -0.40 -3.58 5.53
N ARG A 37 -1.31 -2.83 4.91
CA ARG A 37 -1.15 -2.27 3.57
C ARG A 37 -1.76 -0.89 3.51
N ALA A 38 -0.97 0.12 3.06
CA ALA A 38 -1.50 1.43 2.76
C ALA A 38 -2.13 1.46 1.36
N ASP A 39 -3.27 2.11 1.22
CA ASP A 39 -3.91 2.29 -0.07
C ASP A 39 -3.06 3.18 -1.00
N ILE A 40 -2.44 4.23 -0.43
CA ILE A 40 -1.49 5.12 -1.11
C ILE A 40 -0.29 5.37 -0.19
N PHE A 41 0.91 5.30 -0.75
CA PHE A 41 2.13 5.72 -0.06
C PHE A 41 2.83 6.79 -0.92
N CYS A 42 3.09 7.94 -0.34
CA CYS A 42 3.66 9.09 -1.03
C CYS A 42 5.09 9.31 -0.57
N LYS A 43 6.00 9.60 -1.49
CA LYS A 43 7.41 9.89 -1.21
C LYS A 43 7.84 11.18 -1.90
N LYS A 44 8.48 12.08 -1.15
CA LYS A 44 9.10 13.29 -1.68
C LYS A 44 10.36 13.56 -0.88
N GLU A 45 11.53 13.47 -1.54
CA GLU A 45 12.84 13.62 -0.87
C GLU A 45 12.94 12.74 0.38
N ASN A 46 13.03 13.37 1.55
CA ASN A 46 13.14 12.70 2.85
C ASN A 46 11.80 12.60 3.59
N GLU A 47 10.69 12.97 2.94
CA GLU A 47 9.36 12.90 3.55
C GLU A 47 8.53 11.78 2.93
N SER A 48 7.85 11.03 3.80
CA SER A 48 6.91 9.98 3.41
C SER A 48 5.55 10.16 4.07
N ILE A 49 4.49 9.81 3.34
CA ILE A 49 3.11 9.89 3.81
C ILE A 49 2.39 8.57 3.48
N ALA A 50 1.82 7.92 4.49
CA ALA A 50 0.90 6.81 4.29
C ALA A 50 -0.55 7.31 4.32
N VAL A 51 -1.38 6.84 3.40
CA VAL A 51 -2.80 7.25 3.31
C VAL A 51 -3.69 6.03 3.22
N GLU A 52 -4.63 5.94 4.14
CA GLU A 52 -5.73 4.96 4.13
C GLU A 52 -6.98 5.63 3.53
N VAL A 53 -7.61 4.99 2.57
CA VAL A 53 -8.77 5.53 1.84
C VAL A 53 -10.01 4.71 2.15
N LYS A 54 -11.08 5.35 2.65
CA LYS A 54 -12.34 4.68 2.93
C LYS A 54 -13.54 5.59 2.68
N MET A 55 -14.68 4.97 2.39
CA MET A 55 -15.94 5.71 2.19
C MET A 55 -16.58 6.19 3.51
N SER A 56 -16.07 5.73 4.65
CA SER A 56 -16.57 6.14 5.97
C SER A 56 -15.56 5.91 7.07
N MET A 57 -15.62 6.75 8.11
CA MET A 57 -14.85 6.59 9.33
C MET A 57 -15.32 5.36 10.12
N SER A 58 -14.36 4.58 10.60
CA SER A 58 -14.58 3.43 11.50
C SER A 58 -13.34 3.24 12.39
N LEU A 59 -13.48 2.51 13.50
CA LEU A 59 -12.33 2.17 14.35
C LEU A 59 -11.26 1.37 13.58
N LYS A 60 -11.69 0.52 12.64
CA LYS A 60 -10.78 -0.27 11.82
C LYS A 60 -9.84 0.59 10.96
N ILE A 61 -10.34 1.67 10.33
CA ILE A 61 -9.47 2.54 9.53
C ILE A 61 -8.53 3.36 10.43
N ILE A 62 -8.98 3.76 11.61
CA ILE A 62 -8.12 4.43 12.60
C ILE A 62 -7.00 3.48 13.05
N GLU A 63 -7.31 2.21 13.31
CA GLU A 63 -6.31 1.18 13.63
C GLU A 63 -5.31 0.98 12.48
N GLN A 64 -5.77 0.97 11.23
CA GLN A 64 -4.90 0.88 10.05
C GLN A 64 -3.96 2.09 10.00
N GLY A 65 -4.48 3.31 10.10
CA GLY A 65 -3.67 4.52 10.15
C GLY A 65 -2.67 4.52 11.31
N PHE A 66 -3.08 4.06 12.48
CA PHE A 66 -2.19 3.97 13.64
C PHE A 66 -0.98 3.07 13.39
N LYS A 67 -1.16 1.94 12.73
CA LYS A 67 -0.08 1.02 12.37
C LYS A 67 0.95 1.63 11.43
N TRP A 68 0.54 2.58 10.59
CA TRP A 68 1.44 3.27 9.66
C TRP A 68 2.30 4.35 10.28
N ARG A 69 1.99 4.81 11.51
CA ARG A 69 2.72 5.90 12.17
C ARG A 69 4.21 5.64 12.37
N GLU A 70 4.61 4.38 12.55
CA GLU A 70 6.02 4.00 12.66
C GLU A 70 6.72 3.82 11.30
N HIS A 71 5.95 3.84 10.21
CA HIS A 71 6.43 3.47 8.88
C HIS A 71 6.36 4.61 7.86
N SER A 72 5.88 5.77 8.26
CA SER A 72 5.86 6.99 7.45
C SER A 72 6.05 8.22 8.32
N ASN A 73 6.56 9.31 7.75
CA ASN A 73 6.69 10.58 8.48
C ASN A 73 5.32 11.12 8.89
N LYS A 74 4.33 10.98 8.03
CA LYS A 74 2.94 11.39 8.29
C LYS A 74 1.98 10.28 7.88
N THR A 75 0.87 10.16 8.59
CA THR A 75 -0.19 9.21 8.23
C THR A 75 -1.51 9.93 8.13
N TYR A 76 -2.24 9.71 7.06
CA TYR A 76 -3.56 10.28 6.83
C TYR A 76 -4.62 9.22 6.64
N ILE A 77 -5.83 9.56 7.04
CA ILE A 77 -7.07 8.92 6.62
C ILE A 77 -7.78 9.86 5.64
N LEU A 78 -8.11 9.37 4.46
CA LEU A 78 -8.86 10.09 3.44
C LEU A 78 -10.26 9.53 3.32
N ILE A 79 -11.28 10.36 3.58
CA ILE A 79 -12.69 10.00 3.47
C ILE A 79 -13.51 11.10 2.79
N PRO A 80 -14.67 10.77 2.20
CA PRO A 80 -15.57 11.79 1.69
C PRO A 80 -16.10 12.67 2.82
N LYS A 81 -16.21 13.98 2.56
CA LYS A 81 -16.83 14.93 3.49
C LYS A 81 -18.32 14.65 3.62
N LYS A 82 -18.76 14.33 4.82
CA LYS A 82 -20.18 14.14 5.14
C LYS A 82 -20.80 15.41 5.72
N ARG A 83 -22.13 15.49 5.68
CA ARG A 83 -22.88 16.62 6.25
C ARG A 83 -22.68 16.77 7.76
N LYS A 84 -22.52 15.65 8.48
CA LYS A 84 -22.24 15.63 9.93
C LYS A 84 -20.83 15.09 10.15
N PHE A 85 -20.06 15.79 10.96
CA PHE A 85 -18.72 15.37 11.39
C PHE A 85 -18.81 14.40 12.58
N ASN A 86 -17.92 13.43 12.61
CA ASN A 86 -17.76 12.57 13.77
C ASN A 86 -16.65 13.17 14.67
N LEU A 87 -17.04 14.07 15.56
CA LEU A 87 -16.11 14.78 16.45
C LEU A 87 -15.30 13.83 17.34
N PHE A 88 -15.88 12.72 17.76
CA PHE A 88 -15.19 11.72 18.56
C PHE A 88 -14.07 11.04 17.75
N ALA A 89 -14.35 10.66 16.50
CA ALA A 89 -13.34 10.08 15.63
C ALA A 89 -12.24 11.09 15.28
N GLU A 90 -12.57 12.36 15.09
CA GLU A 90 -11.60 13.45 14.91
C GLU A 90 -10.69 13.61 16.15
N GLN A 91 -11.27 13.49 17.35
CA GLN A 91 -10.49 13.56 18.58
C GLN A 91 -9.53 12.36 18.69
N ILE A 92 -9.99 11.15 18.41
CA ILE A 92 -9.11 9.96 18.38
C ILE A 92 -7.98 10.16 17.37
N CYS A 93 -8.27 10.65 16.17
CA CYS A 93 -7.23 10.93 15.18
C CYS A 93 -6.19 11.92 15.71
N ARG A 94 -6.60 12.99 16.40
CA ARG A 94 -5.70 13.95 17.04
C ARG A 94 -4.83 13.30 18.11
N ASP A 95 -5.45 12.55 19.02
CA ASP A 95 -4.75 11.94 20.15
C ASP A 95 -3.72 10.91 19.70
N TYR A 96 -4.02 10.24 18.59
CA TYR A 96 -3.10 9.26 17.97
C TYR A 96 -2.20 9.87 16.87
N GLY A 97 -2.24 11.19 16.62
CA GLY A 97 -1.42 11.86 15.63
C GLY A 97 -1.67 11.41 14.19
N ILE A 98 -2.90 10.99 13.88
CA ILE A 98 -3.32 10.60 12.54
C ILE A 98 -3.99 11.80 11.87
N GLY A 99 -3.51 12.19 10.70
CA GLY A 99 -4.13 13.23 9.89
C GLY A 99 -5.48 12.80 9.32
N LEU A 100 -6.38 13.75 9.13
CA LEU A 100 -7.69 13.50 8.55
C LEU A 100 -7.95 14.46 7.40
N LEU A 101 -8.07 13.91 6.19
CA LEU A 101 -8.41 14.61 4.97
C LEU A 101 -9.86 14.30 4.58
N TYR A 102 -10.65 15.34 4.38
CA TYR A 102 -11.96 15.25 3.78
C TYR A 102 -11.91 15.65 2.31
N TYR A 103 -12.57 14.86 1.47
CA TYR A 103 -12.73 15.16 0.05
C TYR A 103 -14.20 15.44 -0.29
N LYS A 104 -14.44 16.50 -1.03
CA LYS A 104 -15.76 16.81 -1.62
C LYS A 104 -15.59 17.64 -2.88
N ASP A 105 -16.18 17.18 -3.99
CA ASP A 105 -16.30 17.92 -5.26
C ASP A 105 -14.96 18.54 -5.74
N GLY A 106 -13.86 17.76 -5.70
CA GLY A 106 -12.52 18.22 -6.08
C GLY A 106 -11.74 18.95 -5.00
N ILE A 107 -12.36 19.24 -3.84
CA ILE A 107 -11.73 20.01 -2.77
C ILE A 107 -11.30 19.09 -1.62
N PHE A 108 -10.00 19.15 -1.28
CA PHE A 108 -9.46 18.53 -0.09
C PHE A 108 -9.45 19.52 1.07
N THR A 109 -9.88 19.06 2.25
CA THR A 109 -9.86 19.84 3.48
C THR A 109 -9.15 19.06 4.56
N GLU A 110 -7.99 19.54 5.00
CA GLU A 110 -7.31 18.97 6.16
C GLU A 110 -8.07 19.35 7.44
N ARG A 111 -8.58 18.35 8.12
CA ARG A 111 -9.39 18.51 9.32
C ARG A 111 -8.62 18.26 10.60
N VAL A 112 -7.67 17.34 10.53
CA VAL A 112 -6.72 17.01 11.59
C VAL A 112 -5.35 16.94 10.96
N GLN A 113 -4.38 17.65 11.53
CA GLN A 113 -2.98 17.56 11.14
C GLN A 113 -2.34 16.33 11.78
N PRO A 114 -1.53 15.54 11.04
CA PRO A 114 -0.83 14.41 11.59
C PRO A 114 0.36 14.86 12.46
N SER A 115 0.73 14.05 13.43
CA SER A 115 2.03 14.15 14.06
C SER A 115 3.13 13.68 13.10
N VAL A 116 4.33 14.26 13.22
CA VAL A 116 5.48 13.90 12.40
C VAL A 116 6.35 12.88 13.13
N THR A 117 6.60 11.74 12.48
CA THR A 117 7.63 10.76 12.90
C THR A 117 8.93 11.10 12.18
N LEU A 118 9.99 11.42 12.92
CA LEU A 118 11.25 11.91 12.34
C LEU A 118 12.04 10.81 11.60
N GLU A 119 12.06 9.61 12.15
CA GLU A 119 12.82 8.46 11.62
C GLU A 119 11.88 7.24 11.44
N PRO A 120 11.02 7.25 10.41
CA PRO A 120 10.11 6.14 10.17
C PRO A 120 10.86 4.91 9.64
N LYS A 121 10.37 3.72 9.98
CA LYS A 121 10.79 2.44 9.40
C LYS A 121 10.11 2.24 8.06
N GLU A 122 10.53 2.98 7.04
CA GLU A 122 9.86 2.98 5.74
C GLU A 122 9.78 1.59 5.09
N PRO A 123 8.70 1.30 4.36
CA PRO A 123 8.56 0.07 3.60
C PRO A 123 9.51 0.06 2.41
N GLN A 124 9.78 -1.13 1.88
CA GLN A 124 10.40 -1.26 0.58
C GLN A 124 9.38 -0.89 -0.50
N LEU A 125 9.76 0.02 -1.39
CA LEU A 125 8.94 0.49 -2.51
C LEU A 125 9.40 -0.17 -3.81
N TYR A 126 8.47 -0.42 -4.73
CA TYR A 126 8.72 -1.06 -6.02
C TYR A 126 8.16 -0.18 -7.15
N GLU A 127 8.90 -0.07 -8.26
CA GLU A 127 8.48 0.74 -9.42
C GLU A 127 7.13 0.30 -9.99
N GLU A 128 6.83 -0.99 -9.95
CA GLU A 128 5.56 -1.54 -10.42
C GLU A 128 4.34 -1.02 -9.63
N GLN A 129 4.57 -0.52 -8.41
CA GLN A 129 3.52 0.12 -7.61
C GLN A 129 3.14 1.52 -8.12
N LEU A 130 3.99 2.15 -8.93
CA LEU A 130 3.69 3.42 -9.62
C LEU A 130 2.64 3.23 -10.72
N LEU A 131 2.70 2.08 -11.41
CA LEU A 131 1.89 1.77 -12.59
C LEU A 131 0.56 1.08 -12.28
N SER A 132 0.36 0.61 -11.05
CA SER A 132 -0.86 -0.09 -10.68
C SER A 132 -2.07 0.83 -10.78
N ASP A 133 -3.04 0.47 -11.64
CA ASP A 133 -4.28 1.24 -11.79
C ASP A 133 -5.16 1.04 -10.55
N ALA A 134 -5.41 2.10 -9.79
CA ALA A 134 -6.28 2.07 -8.60
C ALA A 134 -7.74 1.70 -8.93
N SER A 135 -8.05 1.49 -10.23
CA SER A 135 -9.38 1.21 -10.75
C SER A 135 -9.70 -0.28 -10.95
N ASN A 136 -8.72 -1.19 -10.82
CA ASN A 136 -8.95 -2.61 -11.12
C ASN A 136 -9.48 -3.38 -9.91
N ASN A 137 -10.81 -3.48 -9.85
CA ASN A 137 -11.59 -4.23 -8.85
C ASN A 137 -11.42 -5.76 -8.89
N ARG A 138 -10.46 -6.31 -9.62
CA ARG A 138 -10.31 -7.76 -9.81
C ARG A 138 -8.88 -8.22 -9.55
N GLY A 139 -8.42 -8.12 -8.31
CA GLY A 139 -7.28 -8.93 -7.88
C GLY A 139 -5.92 -8.64 -8.51
N GLU A 140 -5.76 -7.55 -9.24
CA GLU A 140 -4.48 -7.10 -9.83
C GLU A 140 -3.72 -6.14 -8.91
N PHE A 141 -3.80 -6.39 -7.59
CA PHE A 141 -2.93 -5.69 -6.67
C PHE A 141 -1.49 -6.13 -6.89
N VAL A 142 -0.60 -5.17 -7.01
CA VAL A 142 0.85 -5.42 -7.00
C VAL A 142 1.24 -5.74 -5.57
N THR A 143 1.25 -7.02 -5.21
CA THR A 143 1.76 -7.45 -3.91
C THR A 143 3.22 -7.87 -4.06
N PRO A 144 4.05 -7.72 -3.02
CA PRO A 144 5.44 -8.22 -3.04
C PRO A 144 5.54 -9.68 -3.47
N PHE A 145 4.53 -10.48 -3.12
CA PHE A 145 4.42 -11.87 -3.56
C PHE A 145 4.23 -11.98 -5.08
N LYS A 146 3.26 -11.25 -5.67
CA LYS A 146 3.02 -11.27 -7.14
C LYS A 146 4.26 -10.81 -7.90
N LEU A 147 4.95 -9.77 -7.41
CA LEU A 147 6.20 -9.30 -8.00
C LEU A 147 7.27 -10.39 -8.01
N THR A 148 7.46 -11.06 -6.86
CA THR A 148 8.40 -12.19 -6.80
C THR A 148 8.04 -13.29 -7.80
N ILE A 149 6.76 -13.63 -7.93
CA ILE A 149 6.30 -14.66 -8.88
C ILE A 149 6.50 -14.20 -10.34
N ASN A 150 6.17 -12.96 -10.66
CA ASN A 150 6.40 -12.44 -12.02
C ASN A 150 7.89 -12.44 -12.37
N ARG A 151 8.75 -11.93 -11.48
CA ARG A 151 10.22 -11.96 -11.67
C ARG A 151 10.75 -13.37 -11.83
N LEU A 152 10.20 -14.33 -11.09
CA LEU A 152 10.55 -15.74 -11.21
C LEU A 152 10.14 -16.29 -12.59
N ILE A 153 8.93 -16.00 -13.04
CA ILE A 153 8.42 -16.44 -14.35
C ILE A 153 9.27 -15.83 -15.47
N ASP A 154 9.53 -14.52 -15.40
CA ASP A 154 10.32 -13.79 -16.41
C ASP A 154 11.77 -14.31 -16.47
N TYR A 155 12.38 -14.60 -15.33
CA TYR A 155 13.74 -15.12 -15.26
C TYR A 155 13.86 -16.55 -15.77
N VAL A 156 12.87 -17.40 -15.47
CA VAL A 156 12.86 -18.80 -15.92
C VAL A 156 12.54 -18.89 -17.42
N GLY A 157 11.61 -18.10 -17.92
CA GLY A 157 11.13 -18.19 -19.31
C GLY A 157 10.75 -19.62 -19.67
N ASP A 158 11.26 -20.11 -20.81
CA ASP A 158 11.06 -21.50 -21.26
C ASP A 158 12.17 -22.47 -20.80
N ASN A 159 13.12 -22.00 -19.95
CA ASN A 159 14.24 -22.79 -19.51
C ASN A 159 13.92 -23.63 -18.26
N LYS A 160 14.52 -24.83 -18.18
CA LYS A 160 14.47 -25.65 -16.97
C LYS A 160 15.65 -25.26 -16.06
N LEU A 161 15.37 -24.45 -15.05
CA LEU A 161 16.38 -23.97 -14.10
C LEU A 161 16.12 -24.53 -12.69
N GLN A 162 17.18 -24.73 -11.92
CA GLN A 162 17.02 -25.08 -10.51
C GLN A 162 16.49 -23.89 -9.73
N LEU A 163 15.45 -24.11 -8.91
CA LEU A 163 14.78 -23.06 -8.15
C LEU A 163 15.74 -22.25 -7.25
N SER A 164 16.75 -22.91 -6.68
CA SER A 164 17.78 -22.22 -5.87
C SER A 164 18.55 -21.18 -6.68
N ASN A 165 18.91 -21.50 -7.91
CA ASN A 165 19.62 -20.59 -8.80
C ASN A 165 18.74 -19.41 -9.21
N VAL A 166 17.46 -19.68 -9.50
CA VAL A 166 16.49 -18.63 -9.85
C VAL A 166 16.34 -17.65 -8.69
N ILE A 167 16.08 -18.15 -7.49
CA ILE A 167 15.86 -17.32 -6.30
C ILE A 167 17.07 -16.45 -5.97
N SER A 168 18.29 -16.97 -6.16
CA SER A 168 19.50 -16.19 -5.89
C SER A 168 19.76 -15.07 -6.89
N ASN A 169 19.07 -15.08 -8.03
CA ASN A 169 19.26 -14.11 -9.11
C ASN A 169 18.07 -13.16 -9.33
N ILE A 170 17.00 -13.29 -8.55
CA ILE A 170 15.85 -12.38 -8.59
C ILE A 170 15.69 -11.62 -7.28
N GLU A 171 15.20 -10.41 -7.34
CA GLU A 171 14.76 -9.70 -6.15
C GLU A 171 13.45 -10.29 -5.63
N HIS A 172 13.38 -10.57 -4.34
CA HIS A 172 12.20 -11.16 -3.71
C HIS A 172 11.90 -10.55 -2.33
N HIS A 173 10.64 -10.62 -1.92
CA HIS A 173 10.14 -10.04 -0.67
C HIS A 173 10.40 -10.87 0.58
N TYR A 174 10.91 -12.10 0.44
CA TYR A 174 11.19 -12.98 1.57
C TYR A 174 12.43 -12.52 2.33
N LYS A 175 12.52 -12.91 3.61
CA LYS A 175 13.63 -12.56 4.50
C LYS A 175 14.99 -13.04 3.94
N ASP A 176 15.01 -14.24 3.36
CA ASP A 176 16.19 -14.91 2.82
C ASP A 176 15.80 -15.90 1.71
N ASN A 177 16.80 -16.38 0.96
CA ASN A 177 16.62 -17.32 -0.15
C ASN A 177 16.04 -18.67 0.30
N SER A 178 16.32 -19.12 1.52
CA SER A 178 15.78 -20.37 2.06
C SER A 178 14.26 -20.25 2.28
N SER A 179 13.81 -19.17 2.91
CA SER A 179 12.39 -18.86 3.11
C SER A 179 11.66 -18.73 1.78
N ALA A 180 12.26 -18.05 0.79
CA ALA A 180 11.74 -17.93 -0.55
C ALA A 180 11.56 -19.31 -1.22
N SER A 181 12.62 -20.14 -1.19
CA SER A 181 12.62 -21.47 -1.78
C SER A 181 11.55 -22.39 -1.18
N ASN A 182 11.41 -22.40 0.14
CA ASN A 182 10.44 -23.22 0.84
C ASN A 182 9.00 -22.78 0.52
N SER A 183 8.75 -21.47 0.52
CA SER A 183 7.43 -20.92 0.19
C SER A 183 7.03 -21.24 -1.24
N ILE A 184 7.92 -21.00 -2.22
CA ILE A 184 7.64 -21.25 -3.63
C ILE A 184 7.44 -22.75 -3.91
N LYS A 185 8.29 -23.63 -3.33
CA LYS A 185 8.11 -25.10 -3.43
C LYS A 185 6.74 -25.55 -2.89
N SER A 186 6.32 -25.00 -1.77
CA SER A 186 4.99 -25.30 -1.21
C SER A 186 3.88 -24.91 -2.17
N MET A 187 3.96 -23.75 -2.81
CA MET A 187 2.96 -23.25 -3.76
C MET A 187 2.91 -24.05 -5.06
N ILE A 188 4.05 -24.50 -5.57
CA ILE A 188 4.11 -25.44 -6.70
C ILE A 188 3.39 -26.73 -6.33
N LYS A 189 3.69 -27.29 -5.15
CA LYS A 189 3.11 -28.55 -4.66
C LYS A 189 1.59 -28.49 -4.52
N ILE A 190 1.02 -27.34 -4.10
CA ILE A 190 -0.43 -27.15 -3.95
C ILE A 190 -1.11 -26.63 -5.24
N GLY A 191 -0.37 -26.52 -6.34
CA GLY A 191 -0.91 -26.15 -7.66
C GLY A 191 -1.25 -24.67 -7.84
N VAL A 192 -0.84 -23.79 -6.92
CA VAL A 192 -0.98 -22.32 -7.07
C VAL A 192 -0.07 -21.81 -8.19
N ILE A 193 1.11 -22.39 -8.34
CA ILE A 193 2.03 -22.16 -9.46
C ILE A 193 2.10 -23.46 -10.25
N LYS A 194 1.68 -23.42 -11.51
CA LYS A 194 1.76 -24.59 -12.39
C LYS A 194 3.19 -24.72 -12.92
N HIS A 195 3.79 -25.88 -12.66
CA HIS A 195 5.02 -26.28 -13.32
C HIS A 195 4.65 -26.65 -14.78
N LYS A 196 5.16 -25.92 -15.77
CA LYS A 196 5.08 -26.35 -17.18
C LYS A 196 6.13 -27.43 -17.46
#